data_a01b22f4df6fa86b60594ea8dc4c7fc2
#
_entry.id   a01b22f4df6fa86b60594ea8dc4c7fc2
#
_cell.length_a   1.000
_cell.length_b   1.000
_cell.length_c   1.000
_cell.angle_alpha   90.00
_cell.angle_beta   90.00
_cell.angle_gamma   90.00
#
_symmetry.space_group_name_H-M   'P 1'
#
loop_
_entity.id
_entity.type
_entity.pdbx_description
1 polymer ?
#
loop_
_entity_poly.entity_id
_entity_poly.type
_entity_poly.pdbx_seq_one_letter_code
_entity_poly.pdbx_strand_id
1 'polypeptide(L)'
;MAFTELWERFSFYGLQSILAFYLLYELDKGGLALGSAASAGIVGAYGGAVYIAQLVGAWLGERVLSPKRLVLIGGIVIALGHIALAFVPGMPGLSVGLVLIILGTGALKTNITSIVGFVLENETDARRDAGFSYFYMAINTGAVLGPLATGFVQESWGFHPGFALAAIGMIVALVQYVFSSRNLPERAAQITRPLSRTGARNAICLTFVAIIAIIIASWTGVLAAESLSTVATVVALVAAAIYFGVMLASKKVSRSEKRRVGAYIPLFLAAGLYFGFLFQKFTAVSILIQDRVDRDLGGWSFPVGWVAMVSPLAGVLAAPLIASLWKKLGARQPRAGAKFSIGMIQIGLGFLFILLISALVYQEAIPVLLVLLFMVIVGSSENFVGPIGLALATQIAPKAFTAQMVAVNFLTLALGSSLSGLLGQLFAAIPNNAYFAGIGTVAVLVGLILLLVRKPLQRNLYAGLD
;
A
#
# COMPACT_ATOMS: atom_id res chain seq x y z
N MET A 1 20.67 -3.46 -4.10
CA MET A 1 19.19 -3.49 -4.25
C MET A 1 18.49 -3.31 -2.91
N ALA A 2 18.76 -4.12 -1.87
CA ALA A 2 18.11 -3.96 -0.56
C ALA A 2 18.29 -2.55 0.06
N PHE A 3 19.49 -1.97 -0.03
CA PHE A 3 19.74 -0.62 0.45
C PHE A 3 18.96 0.47 -0.33
N THR A 4 18.87 0.35 -1.65
CA THR A 4 18.06 1.25 -2.49
C THR A 4 16.57 1.15 -2.11
N GLU A 5 16.09 -0.06 -1.88
CA GLU A 5 14.73 -0.32 -1.42
C GLU A 5 14.45 0.28 -0.04
N LEU A 6 15.40 0.16 0.90
CA LEU A 6 15.29 0.73 2.23
C LEU A 6 15.04 2.25 2.15
N TRP A 7 15.86 2.97 1.39
CA TRP A 7 15.75 4.42 1.28
C TRP A 7 14.51 4.87 0.49
N GLU A 8 14.12 4.09 -0.52
CA GLU A 8 12.88 4.34 -1.24
C GLU A 8 11.66 4.15 -0.31
N ARG A 9 11.66 3.09 0.50
CA ARG A 9 10.62 2.88 1.51
C ARG A 9 10.66 3.92 2.62
N PHE A 10 11.84 4.34 3.05
CA PHE A 10 12.02 5.46 3.95
C PHE A 10 11.32 6.71 3.43
N SER A 11 11.58 7.09 2.19
CA SER A 11 10.97 8.26 1.56
C SER A 11 9.46 8.13 1.43
N PHE A 12 8.98 6.97 0.98
CA PHE A 12 7.56 6.69 0.78
C PHE A 12 6.77 6.75 2.10
N TYR A 13 7.17 5.96 3.10
CA TYR A 13 6.46 5.91 4.37
C TYR A 13 6.68 7.17 5.21
N GLY A 14 7.83 7.82 5.07
CA GLY A 14 8.09 9.12 5.67
C GLY A 14 7.10 10.18 5.18
N LEU A 15 6.95 10.31 3.86
CA LEU A 15 5.93 11.20 3.29
C LEU A 15 4.52 10.79 3.75
N GLN A 16 4.16 9.52 3.62
CA GLN A 16 2.82 9.03 3.92
C GLN A 16 2.40 9.31 5.37
N SER A 17 3.35 9.31 6.31
CA SER A 17 3.08 9.52 7.74
C SER A 17 2.75 10.96 8.11
N ILE A 18 3.22 11.93 7.33
CA ILE A 18 2.99 13.37 7.57
C ILE A 18 2.06 14.01 6.55
N LEU A 19 1.74 13.33 5.45
CA LEU A 19 0.94 13.89 4.34
C LEU A 19 -0.46 14.32 4.79
N ALA A 20 -1.17 13.47 5.54
CA ALA A 20 -2.51 13.81 6.02
C ALA A 20 -2.50 15.07 6.90
N PHE A 21 -1.49 15.20 7.77
CA PHE A 21 -1.34 16.35 8.65
C PHE A 21 -0.95 17.61 7.88
N TYR A 22 -0.12 17.50 6.83
CA TYR A 22 0.17 18.60 5.92
C TYR A 22 -1.08 19.15 5.24
N LEU A 23 -2.01 18.29 4.87
CA LEU A 23 -3.27 18.69 4.26
C LEU A 23 -4.23 19.33 5.28
N LEU A 24 -4.28 18.81 6.52
CA LEU A 24 -5.23 19.18 7.57
C LEU A 24 -4.83 20.44 8.36
N TYR A 25 -3.52 20.61 8.66
CA TYR A 25 -3.05 21.69 9.51
C TYR A 25 -3.32 23.07 8.90
N GLU A 26 -3.59 24.04 9.75
CA GLU A 26 -3.80 25.43 9.38
C GLU A 26 -2.53 26.04 8.73
N LEU A 27 -2.73 27.09 7.95
CA LEU A 27 -1.65 27.74 7.19
C LEU A 27 -0.55 28.32 8.09
N ASP A 28 -0.89 28.84 9.26
CA ASP A 28 0.06 29.34 10.26
C ASP A 28 0.93 28.21 10.86
N LYS A 29 0.44 26.96 10.83
CA LYS A 29 1.17 25.77 11.23
C LYS A 29 1.91 25.08 10.06
N GLY A 30 1.96 25.74 8.91
CA GLY A 30 2.66 25.25 7.70
C GLY A 30 1.90 24.17 6.93
N GLY A 31 0.60 23.98 7.20
CA GLY A 31 -0.29 23.07 6.47
C GLY A 31 -1.01 23.76 5.31
N LEU A 32 -1.99 23.06 4.73
CA LEU A 32 -2.80 23.55 3.61
C LEU A 32 -4.25 23.93 4.02
N ALA A 33 -4.64 23.70 5.26
CA ALA A 33 -5.96 23.95 5.82
C ALA A 33 -7.12 23.35 4.97
N LEU A 34 -6.88 22.17 4.39
CA LEU A 34 -7.92 21.47 3.66
C LEU A 34 -8.89 20.79 4.62
N GLY A 35 -10.15 20.75 4.25
CA GLY A 35 -11.15 20.00 5.01
C GLY A 35 -10.82 18.51 5.09
N SER A 36 -11.31 17.85 6.15
CA SER A 36 -11.03 16.44 6.44
C SER A 36 -11.43 15.50 5.30
N ALA A 37 -12.54 15.77 4.61
CA ALA A 37 -13.00 14.98 3.47
C ALA A 37 -12.05 15.08 2.27
N ALA A 38 -11.62 16.28 1.90
CA ALA A 38 -10.67 16.50 0.81
C ALA A 38 -9.30 15.88 1.13
N SER A 39 -8.80 16.05 2.36
CA SER A 39 -7.54 15.47 2.84
C SER A 39 -7.57 13.93 2.76
N ALA A 40 -8.62 13.29 3.27
CA ALA A 40 -8.79 11.85 3.18
C ALA A 40 -8.88 11.37 1.71
N GLY A 41 -9.59 12.12 0.86
CA GLY A 41 -9.70 11.85 -0.57
C GLY A 41 -8.34 11.84 -1.28
N ILE A 42 -7.52 12.85 -1.06
CA ILE A 42 -6.17 12.96 -1.64
C ILE A 42 -5.26 11.83 -1.14
N VAL A 43 -5.21 11.61 0.18
CA VAL A 43 -4.32 10.57 0.78
C VAL A 43 -4.68 9.18 0.28
N GLY A 44 -5.97 8.83 0.28
CA GLY A 44 -6.44 7.55 -0.20
C GLY A 44 -6.19 7.33 -1.70
N ALA A 45 -6.46 8.34 -2.51
CA ALA A 45 -6.20 8.32 -3.94
C ALA A 45 -4.70 8.22 -4.28
N TYR A 46 -3.86 8.97 -3.57
CA TYR A 46 -2.41 8.91 -3.73
C TYR A 46 -1.90 7.49 -3.51
N GLY A 47 -2.23 6.86 -2.37
CA GLY A 47 -1.81 5.50 -2.10
C GLY A 47 -2.36 4.49 -3.11
N GLY A 48 -3.64 4.61 -3.50
CA GLY A 48 -4.25 3.78 -4.54
C GLY A 48 -3.54 3.91 -5.90
N ALA A 49 -3.26 5.14 -6.32
CA ALA A 49 -2.57 5.45 -7.57
C ALA A 49 -1.13 4.91 -7.59
N VAL A 50 -0.41 4.96 -6.47
CA VAL A 50 0.95 4.38 -6.34
C VAL A 50 0.93 2.87 -6.63
N TYR A 51 -0.04 2.12 -6.08
CA TYR A 51 -0.13 0.69 -6.33
C TYR A 51 -0.60 0.37 -7.77
N ILE A 52 -1.50 1.17 -8.35
CA ILE A 52 -1.90 1.04 -9.77
C ILE A 52 -0.71 1.32 -10.68
N ALA A 53 0.06 2.37 -10.40
CA ALA A 53 1.25 2.74 -11.17
C ALA A 53 2.31 1.63 -11.21
N GLN A 54 2.42 0.81 -10.16
CA GLN A 54 3.33 -0.34 -10.11
C GLN A 54 2.99 -1.40 -11.18
N LEU A 55 1.71 -1.60 -11.51
CA LEU A 55 1.30 -2.50 -12.60
C LEU A 55 1.77 -1.99 -13.95
N VAL A 56 1.64 -0.69 -14.17
CA VAL A 56 2.14 -0.03 -15.38
C VAL A 56 3.66 -0.11 -15.43
N GLY A 57 4.35 0.13 -14.31
CA GLY A 57 5.80 0.02 -14.20
C GLY A 57 6.34 -1.38 -14.49
N ALA A 58 5.65 -2.42 -14.03
CA ALA A 58 5.99 -3.82 -14.36
C ALA A 58 5.90 -4.06 -15.87
N TRP A 59 4.80 -3.62 -16.49
CA TRP A 59 4.60 -3.74 -17.92
C TRP A 59 5.67 -2.97 -18.74
N LEU A 60 6.02 -1.76 -18.29
CA LEU A 60 7.08 -0.95 -18.91
C LEU A 60 8.43 -1.67 -18.85
N GLY A 61 8.76 -2.32 -17.71
CA GLY A 61 10.01 -3.05 -17.51
C GLY A 61 10.15 -4.29 -18.38
N GLU A 62 9.05 -4.94 -18.69
CA GLU A 62 9.04 -6.10 -19.58
C GLU A 62 9.05 -5.74 -21.05
N ARG A 63 8.50 -4.58 -21.44
CA ARG A 63 8.13 -4.27 -22.83
C ARG A 63 8.82 -3.07 -23.45
N VAL A 64 9.19 -2.04 -22.67
CA VAL A 64 9.58 -0.72 -23.20
C VAL A 64 11.00 -0.33 -22.82
N LEU A 65 11.34 -0.44 -21.56
CA LEU A 65 12.65 -0.08 -21.01
C LEU A 65 13.14 -1.19 -20.08
N SER A 66 14.47 -1.39 -20.07
CA SER A 66 15.04 -2.40 -19.15
C SER A 66 14.78 -2.05 -17.69
N PRO A 67 14.62 -3.06 -16.81
CA PRO A 67 14.45 -2.85 -15.38
C PRO A 67 15.51 -1.95 -14.77
N LYS A 68 16.78 -2.11 -15.16
CA LYS A 68 17.91 -1.27 -14.72
C LYS A 68 17.69 0.21 -15.01
N ARG A 69 17.20 0.58 -16.20
CA ARG A 69 16.92 1.98 -16.55
C ARG A 69 15.69 2.52 -15.83
N LEU A 70 14.64 1.70 -15.69
CA LEU A 70 13.41 2.12 -15.02
C LEU A 70 13.62 2.37 -13.52
N VAL A 71 14.47 1.59 -12.85
CA VAL A 71 14.83 1.88 -11.45
C VAL A 71 15.55 3.22 -11.32
N LEU A 72 16.49 3.52 -12.22
CA LEU A 72 17.21 4.80 -12.20
C LEU A 72 16.27 5.98 -12.48
N ILE A 73 15.51 5.91 -13.58
CA ILE A 73 14.55 6.97 -13.97
C ILE A 73 13.49 7.16 -12.89
N GLY A 74 12.91 6.06 -12.39
CA GLY A 74 11.92 6.10 -11.33
C GLY A 74 12.45 6.75 -10.06
N GLY A 75 13.68 6.42 -9.65
CA GLY A 75 14.33 7.04 -8.51
C GLY A 75 14.56 8.54 -8.68
N ILE A 76 15.00 8.98 -9.86
CA ILE A 76 15.16 10.41 -10.18
C ILE A 76 13.81 11.12 -10.09
N VAL A 77 12.76 10.54 -10.67
CA VAL A 77 11.41 11.12 -10.68
C VAL A 77 10.83 11.21 -9.25
N ILE A 78 11.06 10.20 -8.40
CA ILE A 78 10.68 10.27 -6.97
C ILE A 78 11.43 11.39 -6.27
N ALA A 79 12.75 11.51 -6.47
CA ALA A 79 13.56 12.56 -5.85
C ALA A 79 13.05 13.95 -6.25
N LEU A 80 12.76 14.18 -7.53
CA LEU A 80 12.17 15.42 -8.02
C LEU A 80 10.80 15.70 -7.41
N GLY A 81 9.98 14.66 -7.18
CA GLY A 81 8.69 14.78 -6.49
C GLY A 81 8.85 15.26 -5.05
N HIS A 82 9.77 14.69 -4.29
CA HIS A 82 10.07 15.13 -2.93
C HIS A 82 10.69 16.54 -2.90
N ILE A 83 11.54 16.89 -3.86
CA ILE A 83 12.08 18.24 -4.02
C ILE A 83 10.95 19.25 -4.30
N ALA A 84 9.98 18.89 -5.15
CA ALA A 84 8.81 19.73 -5.40
C ALA A 84 8.02 19.98 -4.10
N LEU A 85 7.75 18.93 -3.31
CA LEU A 85 7.09 19.06 -2.01
C LEU A 85 7.88 19.91 -1.01
N ALA A 86 9.22 19.84 -1.05
CA ALA A 86 10.08 20.55 -0.13
C ALA A 86 10.22 22.05 -0.45
N PHE A 87 10.21 22.43 -1.73
CA PHE A 87 10.57 23.79 -2.16
C PHE A 87 9.45 24.56 -2.86
N VAL A 88 8.40 23.90 -3.34
CA VAL A 88 7.25 24.56 -3.96
C VAL A 88 6.09 24.56 -2.96
N PRO A 89 5.71 25.72 -2.40
CA PRO A 89 4.67 25.78 -1.40
C PRO A 89 3.26 25.56 -1.99
N GLY A 90 2.34 25.10 -1.15
CA GLY A 90 0.92 25.05 -1.46
C GLY A 90 0.50 23.91 -2.41
N MET A 91 -0.70 24.04 -2.97
CA MET A 91 -1.30 23.04 -3.87
C MET A 91 -0.47 22.72 -5.12
N PRO A 92 0.24 23.66 -5.75
CA PRO A 92 1.09 23.33 -6.91
C PRO A 92 2.21 22.34 -6.54
N GLY A 93 2.93 22.59 -5.43
CA GLY A 93 3.98 21.68 -4.95
C GLY A 93 3.45 20.32 -4.57
N LEU A 94 2.31 20.27 -3.88
CA LEU A 94 1.61 19.04 -3.54
C LEU A 94 1.26 18.24 -4.80
N SER A 95 0.58 18.86 -5.76
CA SER A 95 0.07 18.18 -6.95
C SER A 95 1.22 17.64 -7.82
N VAL A 96 2.21 18.49 -8.11
CA VAL A 96 3.40 18.07 -8.90
C VAL A 96 4.18 16.99 -8.14
N GLY A 97 4.42 17.19 -6.85
CA GLY A 97 5.16 16.26 -6.02
C GLY A 97 4.53 14.88 -5.97
N LEU A 98 3.23 14.79 -5.64
CA LEU A 98 2.53 13.51 -5.57
C LEU A 98 2.47 12.80 -6.93
N VAL A 99 2.19 13.51 -8.02
CA VAL A 99 2.18 12.91 -9.37
C VAL A 99 3.55 12.33 -9.74
N LEU A 100 4.63 13.07 -9.51
CA LEU A 100 5.99 12.58 -9.76
C LEU A 100 6.32 11.35 -8.91
N ILE A 101 5.96 11.36 -7.63
CA ILE A 101 6.19 10.21 -6.74
C ILE A 101 5.38 8.99 -7.19
N ILE A 102 4.12 9.14 -7.59
CA ILE A 102 3.30 8.06 -8.14
C ILE A 102 3.98 7.42 -9.36
N LEU A 103 4.38 8.24 -10.33
CA LEU A 103 5.00 7.76 -11.57
C LEU A 103 6.37 7.13 -11.30
N GLY A 104 7.18 7.76 -10.46
CA GLY A 104 8.51 7.27 -10.12
C GLY A 104 8.47 5.96 -9.32
N THR A 105 7.60 5.86 -8.31
CA THR A 105 7.42 4.63 -7.52
C THR A 105 6.87 3.50 -8.39
N GLY A 106 5.92 3.80 -9.29
CA GLY A 106 5.44 2.84 -10.26
C GLY A 106 6.58 2.26 -11.10
N ALA A 107 7.45 3.11 -11.64
CA ALA A 107 8.58 2.69 -12.44
C ALA A 107 9.64 1.91 -11.63
N LEU A 108 9.94 2.32 -10.40
CA LEU A 108 11.02 1.75 -9.59
C LEU A 108 10.63 0.43 -8.95
N LYS A 109 9.49 0.38 -8.22
CA LYS A 109 9.18 -0.65 -7.23
C LYS A 109 9.16 -2.08 -7.78
N THR A 110 8.43 -2.31 -8.86
CA THR A 110 8.32 -3.65 -9.46
C THR A 110 9.61 -4.06 -10.16
N ASN A 111 10.32 -3.11 -10.73
CA ASN A 111 11.56 -3.37 -11.46
C ASN A 111 12.75 -3.66 -10.54
N ILE A 112 12.85 -3.02 -9.37
CA ILE A 112 13.91 -3.36 -8.40
C ILE A 112 13.70 -4.77 -7.84
N THR A 113 12.45 -5.18 -7.60
CA THR A 113 12.11 -6.55 -7.17
C THR A 113 12.48 -7.57 -8.25
N SER A 114 12.23 -7.25 -9.52
CA SER A 114 12.65 -8.10 -10.66
C SER A 114 14.18 -8.24 -10.72
N ILE A 115 14.91 -7.16 -10.50
CA ILE A 115 16.39 -7.18 -10.47
C ILE A 115 16.89 -8.07 -9.33
N VAL A 116 16.29 -8.02 -8.15
CA VAL A 116 16.62 -8.94 -7.04
C VAL A 116 16.42 -10.39 -7.47
N GLY A 117 15.33 -10.69 -8.17
CA GLY A 117 15.09 -12.01 -8.76
C GLY A 117 16.20 -12.46 -9.72
N PHE A 118 16.66 -11.55 -10.61
CA PHE A 118 17.74 -11.87 -11.55
C PHE A 118 19.10 -12.06 -10.86
N VAL A 119 19.40 -11.28 -9.82
CA VAL A 119 20.64 -11.43 -9.04
C VAL A 119 20.69 -12.78 -8.32
N LEU A 120 19.53 -13.29 -7.90
CA LEU A 120 19.42 -14.53 -7.13
C LEU A 120 19.04 -15.76 -8.00
N GLU A 121 18.99 -15.62 -9.32
CA GLU A 121 18.49 -16.66 -10.23
C GLU A 121 19.32 -17.94 -10.21
N ASN A 122 20.64 -17.79 -10.09
CA ASN A 122 21.60 -18.92 -10.11
C ASN A 122 22.07 -19.34 -8.72
N GLU A 123 21.46 -18.81 -7.66
CA GLU A 123 21.79 -19.16 -6.29
C GLU A 123 20.98 -20.37 -5.81
N THR A 124 21.49 -21.07 -4.79
CA THR A 124 20.77 -22.15 -4.13
C THR A 124 19.49 -21.64 -3.48
N ASP A 125 18.48 -22.50 -3.31
CA ASP A 125 17.20 -22.12 -2.70
C ASP A 125 17.40 -21.40 -1.35
N ALA A 126 18.31 -21.91 -0.50
CA ALA A 126 18.61 -21.32 0.80
C ALA A 126 19.20 -19.91 0.68
N ARG A 127 20.09 -19.64 -0.29
CA ARG A 127 20.66 -18.30 -0.54
C ARG A 127 19.63 -17.36 -1.17
N ARG A 128 18.79 -17.89 -2.03
CA ARG A 128 17.68 -17.14 -2.64
C ARG A 128 16.70 -16.68 -1.58
N ASP A 129 16.27 -17.57 -0.68
CA ASP A 129 15.39 -17.25 0.43
C ASP A 129 16.01 -16.21 1.38
N ALA A 130 17.30 -16.36 1.71
CA ALA A 130 18.03 -15.39 2.51
C ALA A 130 18.09 -14.01 1.83
N GLY A 131 18.36 -13.96 0.52
CA GLY A 131 18.42 -12.72 -0.25
C GLY A 131 17.08 -11.97 -0.27
N PHE A 132 15.97 -12.67 -0.49
CA PHE A 132 14.64 -12.07 -0.40
C PHE A 132 14.28 -11.66 1.03
N SER A 133 14.73 -12.40 2.05
CA SER A 133 14.54 -12.03 3.46
C SER A 133 15.27 -10.73 3.81
N TYR A 134 16.52 -10.54 3.35
CA TYR A 134 17.23 -9.25 3.50
C TYR A 134 16.53 -8.10 2.76
N PHE A 135 16.01 -8.36 1.57
CA PHE A 135 15.25 -7.37 0.82
C PHE A 135 13.96 -6.96 1.56
N TYR A 136 13.24 -7.93 2.11
CA TYR A 136 12.04 -7.68 2.91
C TYR A 136 12.34 -6.96 4.23
N MET A 137 13.44 -7.31 4.89
CA MET A 137 13.92 -6.60 6.08
C MET A 137 14.21 -5.12 5.77
N ALA A 138 14.82 -4.83 4.62
CA ALA A 138 15.09 -3.46 4.18
C ALA A 138 13.78 -2.66 3.98
N ILE A 139 12.74 -3.27 3.39
CA ILE A 139 11.39 -2.66 3.26
C ILE A 139 10.86 -2.25 4.63
N ASN A 140 10.87 -3.17 5.59
CA ASN A 140 10.32 -2.93 6.93
C ASN A 140 11.15 -1.90 7.72
N THR A 141 12.47 -1.95 7.59
CA THR A 141 13.37 -0.96 8.20
C THR A 141 13.06 0.44 7.68
N GLY A 142 12.90 0.60 6.37
CA GLY A 142 12.48 1.87 5.77
C GLY A 142 11.10 2.34 6.24
N ALA A 143 10.15 1.40 6.40
CA ALA A 143 8.79 1.69 6.87
C ALA A 143 8.73 2.18 8.33
N VAL A 144 9.74 1.86 9.14
CA VAL A 144 9.87 2.34 10.52
C VAL A 144 10.71 3.61 10.57
N LEU A 145 11.91 3.61 9.97
CA LEU A 145 12.83 4.73 10.04
C LEU A 145 12.32 5.98 9.30
N GLY A 146 11.57 5.80 8.21
CA GLY A 146 10.98 6.90 7.45
C GLY A 146 10.09 7.79 8.33
N PRO A 147 8.95 7.27 8.84
CA PRO A 147 8.08 8.03 9.73
C PRO A 147 8.79 8.55 10.99
N LEU A 148 9.73 7.76 11.55
CA LEU A 148 10.50 8.17 12.73
C LEU A 148 11.28 9.46 12.46
N ALA A 149 12.05 9.48 11.38
CA ALA A 149 12.91 10.62 11.06
C ALA A 149 12.11 11.82 10.48
N THR A 150 11.21 11.57 9.52
CA THR A 150 10.39 12.63 8.92
C THR A 150 9.39 13.23 9.92
N GLY A 151 8.81 12.42 10.81
CA GLY A 151 7.90 12.86 11.85
C GLY A 151 8.63 13.73 12.90
N PHE A 152 9.85 13.36 13.29
CA PHE A 152 10.69 14.18 14.18
C PHE A 152 11.05 15.53 13.53
N VAL A 153 11.50 15.50 12.27
CA VAL A 153 11.85 16.72 11.53
C VAL A 153 10.62 17.61 11.33
N GLN A 154 9.46 17.01 11.03
CA GLN A 154 8.21 17.74 10.85
C GLN A 154 7.75 18.43 12.15
N GLU A 155 7.84 17.76 13.28
CA GLU A 155 7.45 18.33 14.58
C GLU A 155 8.40 19.46 15.00
N SER A 156 9.72 19.34 14.69
CA SER A 156 10.74 20.30 15.09
C SER A 156 10.89 21.50 14.15
N TRP A 157 10.73 21.30 12.84
CA TRP A 157 11.05 22.31 11.82
C TRP A 157 9.96 22.49 10.75
N GLY A 158 8.84 21.73 10.83
CA GLY A 158 7.72 21.84 9.91
C GLY A 158 7.75 20.85 8.74
N PHE A 159 6.72 20.90 7.89
CA PHE A 159 6.46 19.89 6.85
C PHE A 159 7.49 19.91 5.71
N HIS A 160 7.87 21.08 5.22
CA HIS A 160 8.81 21.22 4.11
C HIS A 160 10.19 20.61 4.39
N PRO A 161 10.82 20.81 5.57
CA PRO A 161 12.01 20.07 5.98
C PRO A 161 11.79 18.56 6.09
N GLY A 162 10.61 18.10 6.55
CA GLY A 162 10.24 16.68 6.55
C GLY A 162 10.26 16.08 5.13
N PHE A 163 9.70 16.77 4.15
CA PHE A 163 9.74 16.35 2.74
C PHE A 163 11.15 16.43 2.14
N ALA A 164 11.95 17.42 2.54
CA ALA A 164 13.36 17.52 2.14
C ALA A 164 14.19 16.33 2.64
N LEU A 165 13.92 15.84 3.85
CA LEU A 165 14.59 14.65 4.38
C LEU A 165 14.27 13.41 3.55
N ALA A 166 13.02 13.25 3.08
CA ALA A 166 12.63 12.19 2.17
C ALA A 166 13.36 12.32 0.82
N ALA A 167 13.55 13.55 0.30
CA ALA A 167 14.34 13.80 -0.90
C ALA A 167 15.81 13.38 -0.72
N ILE A 168 16.42 13.73 0.41
CA ILE A 168 17.80 13.33 0.75
C ILE A 168 17.92 11.80 0.77
N GLY A 169 17.00 11.09 1.42
CA GLY A 169 16.96 9.64 1.43
C GLY A 169 16.93 9.06 0.01
N MET A 170 16.14 9.63 -0.88
CA MET A 170 16.05 9.18 -2.27
C MET A 170 17.32 9.48 -3.07
N ILE A 171 17.97 10.62 -2.82
CA ILE A 171 19.27 10.95 -3.44
C ILE A 171 20.35 9.96 -2.99
N VAL A 172 20.41 9.62 -1.70
CA VAL A 172 21.32 8.59 -1.17
C VAL A 172 21.08 7.24 -1.84
N ALA A 173 19.79 6.84 -2.00
CA ALA A 173 19.43 5.64 -2.75
C ALA A 173 19.96 5.66 -4.19
N LEU A 174 19.79 6.78 -4.89
CA LEU A 174 20.23 6.94 -6.29
C LEU A 174 21.74 6.87 -6.42
N VAL A 175 22.48 7.57 -5.57
CA VAL A 175 23.96 7.54 -5.56
C VAL A 175 24.44 6.10 -5.38
N GLN A 176 23.93 5.42 -4.38
CA GLN A 176 24.26 4.01 -4.13
C GLN A 176 23.86 3.11 -5.30
N TYR A 177 22.67 3.34 -5.90
CA TYR A 177 22.21 2.56 -7.04
C TYR A 177 23.11 2.71 -8.25
N VAL A 178 23.53 3.93 -8.59
CA VAL A 178 24.42 4.19 -9.74
C VAL A 178 25.73 3.41 -9.59
N PHE A 179 26.35 3.43 -8.39
CA PHE A 179 27.57 2.67 -8.13
C PHE A 179 27.35 1.15 -8.21
N SER A 180 26.30 0.64 -7.55
CA SER A 180 26.02 -0.79 -7.49
C SER A 180 25.48 -1.36 -8.79
N SER A 181 24.86 -0.54 -9.62
CA SER A 181 24.25 -0.96 -10.88
C SER A 181 25.25 -1.47 -11.94
N ARG A 182 26.54 -1.16 -11.76
CA ARG A 182 27.62 -1.65 -12.64
C ARG A 182 27.80 -3.17 -12.55
N ASN A 183 27.49 -3.74 -11.38
CA ASN A 183 27.67 -5.17 -11.08
C ASN A 183 26.37 -5.99 -11.27
N LEU A 184 25.34 -5.41 -11.90
CA LEU A 184 24.08 -6.12 -12.14
C LEU A 184 24.22 -7.12 -13.30
N PRO A 185 23.52 -8.27 -13.24
CA PRO A 185 23.46 -9.21 -14.35
C PRO A 185 22.99 -8.51 -15.63
N GLU A 186 23.53 -8.95 -16.78
CA GLU A 186 23.17 -8.41 -18.10
C GLU A 186 21.66 -8.46 -18.35
N ARG A 187 20.98 -9.46 -17.84
CA ARG A 187 19.52 -9.62 -17.92
C ARG A 187 18.76 -8.42 -17.37
N ALA A 188 19.27 -7.76 -16.33
CA ALA A 188 18.67 -6.54 -15.79
C ALA A 188 18.71 -5.35 -16.76
N ALA A 189 19.64 -5.37 -17.73
CA ALA A 189 19.78 -4.36 -18.78
C ALA A 189 18.98 -4.67 -20.04
N GLN A 190 18.37 -5.85 -20.14
CA GLN A 190 17.62 -6.31 -21.31
C GLN A 190 16.12 -6.14 -21.14
N ILE A 191 15.42 -5.95 -22.26
CA ILE A 191 13.95 -5.95 -22.32
C ILE A 191 13.51 -7.39 -22.61
N THR A 192 12.79 -8.00 -21.69
CA THR A 192 12.45 -9.42 -21.77
C THR A 192 11.52 -9.75 -22.97
N ARG A 193 10.57 -8.86 -23.27
CA ARG A 193 9.55 -9.05 -24.32
C ARG A 193 9.29 -7.73 -25.06
N PRO A 194 10.20 -7.25 -25.91
CA PRO A 194 10.07 -5.95 -26.56
C PRO A 194 8.78 -5.84 -27.38
N LEU A 195 8.21 -4.64 -27.42
CA LEU A 195 7.01 -4.37 -28.20
C LEU A 195 7.31 -4.48 -29.70
N SER A 196 6.39 -5.09 -30.44
CA SER A 196 6.35 -4.97 -31.90
C SER A 196 6.02 -3.52 -32.30
N ARG A 197 6.31 -3.13 -33.54
CA ARG A 197 5.96 -1.78 -34.05
C ARG A 197 4.48 -1.45 -33.87
N THR A 198 3.60 -2.42 -34.11
CA THR A 198 2.15 -2.27 -33.88
C THR A 198 1.83 -2.13 -32.39
N GLY A 199 2.47 -2.93 -31.53
CA GLY A 199 2.33 -2.82 -30.08
C GLY A 199 2.77 -1.48 -29.54
N ALA A 200 3.90 -0.93 -30.02
CA ALA A 200 4.38 0.38 -29.64
C ALA A 200 3.40 1.49 -30.05
N ARG A 201 2.89 1.44 -31.30
CA ARG A 201 1.87 2.39 -31.77
C ARG A 201 0.61 2.33 -30.92
N ASN A 202 0.11 1.15 -30.60
CA ASN A 202 -1.08 0.99 -29.74
C ASN A 202 -0.83 1.51 -28.33
N ALA A 203 0.35 1.27 -27.75
CA ALA A 203 0.72 1.79 -26.44
C ALA A 203 0.75 3.34 -26.43
N ILE A 204 1.35 3.96 -27.48
CA ILE A 204 1.37 5.40 -27.63
C ILE A 204 -0.06 5.96 -27.75
N CYS A 205 -0.90 5.36 -28.61
CA CYS A 205 -2.30 5.77 -28.75
C CYS A 205 -3.07 5.68 -27.43
N LEU A 206 -2.91 4.56 -26.68
CA LEU A 206 -3.54 4.39 -25.38
C LEU A 206 -3.05 5.43 -24.36
N THR A 207 -1.77 5.77 -24.37
CA THR A 207 -1.20 6.81 -23.50
C THR A 207 -1.82 8.17 -23.83
N PHE A 208 -1.93 8.52 -25.11
CA PHE A 208 -2.59 9.76 -25.53
C PHE A 208 -4.07 9.80 -25.11
N VAL A 209 -4.81 8.71 -25.31
CA VAL A 209 -6.21 8.60 -24.89
C VAL A 209 -6.32 8.76 -23.37
N ALA A 210 -5.43 8.14 -22.59
CA ALA A 210 -5.40 8.28 -21.13
C ALA A 210 -5.11 9.73 -20.69
N ILE A 211 -4.15 10.40 -21.33
CA ILE A 211 -3.84 11.82 -21.06
C ILE A 211 -5.04 12.70 -21.35
N ILE A 212 -5.68 12.53 -22.53
CA ILE A 212 -6.88 13.28 -22.89
C ILE A 212 -8.01 13.03 -21.89
N ALA A 213 -8.22 11.77 -21.49
CA ALA A 213 -9.23 11.42 -20.50
C ALA A 213 -8.96 12.09 -19.13
N ILE A 214 -7.70 12.16 -18.70
CA ILE A 214 -7.30 12.85 -17.47
C ILE A 214 -7.57 14.35 -17.57
N ILE A 215 -7.22 14.98 -18.72
CA ILE A 215 -7.49 16.41 -18.95
C ILE A 215 -8.98 16.70 -18.91
N ILE A 216 -9.79 15.88 -19.60
CA ILE A 216 -11.26 16.04 -19.60
C ILE A 216 -11.81 15.83 -18.17
N ALA A 217 -11.38 14.80 -17.46
CA ALA A 217 -11.81 14.52 -16.10
C ALA A 217 -11.42 15.65 -15.11
N SER A 218 -10.25 16.29 -15.32
CA SER A 218 -9.85 17.46 -14.58
C SER A 218 -10.76 18.67 -14.88
N TRP A 219 -11.06 18.91 -16.14
CA TRP A 219 -11.90 20.03 -16.58
C TRP A 219 -13.37 19.88 -16.13
N THR A 220 -13.87 18.67 -16.11
CA THR A 220 -15.25 18.37 -15.67
C THR A 220 -15.40 18.29 -14.14
N GLY A 221 -14.32 18.48 -13.37
CA GLY A 221 -14.35 18.40 -11.90
C GLY A 221 -14.39 16.96 -11.36
N VAL A 222 -14.35 15.94 -12.21
CA VAL A 222 -14.29 14.51 -11.78
C VAL A 222 -13.03 14.22 -10.96
N LEU A 223 -11.95 14.99 -11.17
CA LEU A 223 -10.72 14.91 -10.38
C LEU A 223 -10.64 15.97 -9.29
N ALA A 224 -11.79 16.43 -8.74
CA ALA A 224 -11.80 17.23 -7.53
C ALA A 224 -11.24 16.41 -6.34
N ALA A 225 -10.63 17.08 -5.35
CA ALA A 225 -9.98 16.43 -4.22
C ALA A 225 -10.85 15.37 -3.53
N GLU A 226 -12.13 15.65 -3.38
CA GLU A 226 -13.10 14.75 -2.75
C GLU A 226 -13.46 13.52 -3.60
N SER A 227 -13.39 13.60 -4.92
CA SER A 227 -13.73 12.50 -5.83
C SER A 227 -12.54 11.63 -6.22
N LEU A 228 -11.31 12.06 -5.94
CA LEU A 228 -10.09 11.32 -6.32
C LEU A 228 -10.07 9.87 -5.80
N SER A 229 -10.47 9.65 -4.54
CA SER A 229 -10.54 8.29 -3.98
C SER A 229 -11.62 7.44 -4.63
N THR A 230 -12.76 8.02 -5.02
CA THR A 230 -13.80 7.33 -5.79
C THR A 230 -13.24 6.88 -7.14
N VAL A 231 -12.60 7.78 -7.87
CA VAL A 231 -11.99 7.48 -9.18
C VAL A 231 -10.95 6.38 -9.04
N ALA A 232 -10.03 6.48 -8.07
CA ALA A 232 -9.00 5.46 -7.84
C ALA A 232 -9.61 4.09 -7.47
N THR A 233 -10.68 4.07 -6.65
CA THR A 233 -11.41 2.85 -6.29
C THR A 233 -12.06 2.20 -7.51
N VAL A 234 -12.74 2.99 -8.34
CA VAL A 234 -13.36 2.50 -9.58
C VAL A 234 -12.32 1.94 -10.53
N VAL A 235 -11.20 2.66 -10.72
CA VAL A 235 -10.10 2.18 -11.58
C VAL A 235 -9.52 0.86 -11.06
N ALA A 236 -9.31 0.72 -9.75
CA ALA A 236 -8.81 -0.53 -9.16
C ALA A 236 -9.80 -1.69 -9.33
N LEU A 237 -11.11 -1.46 -9.13
CA LEU A 237 -12.15 -2.47 -9.33
C LEU A 237 -12.27 -2.88 -10.81
N VAL A 238 -12.27 -1.91 -11.72
CA VAL A 238 -12.32 -2.18 -13.17
C VAL A 238 -11.09 -2.97 -13.63
N ALA A 239 -9.90 -2.59 -13.17
CA ALA A 239 -8.68 -3.34 -13.47
C ALA A 239 -8.76 -4.79 -12.96
N ALA A 240 -9.22 -4.99 -11.72
CA ALA A 240 -9.41 -6.32 -11.16
C ALA A 240 -10.45 -7.14 -11.97
N ALA A 241 -11.58 -6.52 -12.32
CA ALA A 241 -12.62 -7.16 -13.13
C ALA A 241 -12.09 -7.58 -14.52
N ILE A 242 -11.26 -6.73 -15.16
CA ILE A 242 -10.62 -7.07 -16.44
C ILE A 242 -9.69 -8.28 -16.26
N TYR A 243 -8.82 -8.29 -15.24
CA TYR A 243 -7.91 -9.40 -14.99
C TYR A 243 -8.68 -10.71 -14.72
N PHE A 244 -9.68 -10.69 -13.84
CA PHE A 244 -10.53 -11.85 -13.58
C PHE A 244 -11.29 -12.29 -14.85
N GLY A 245 -11.87 -11.36 -15.58
CA GLY A 245 -12.60 -11.64 -16.83
C GLY A 245 -11.72 -12.31 -17.87
N VAL A 246 -10.51 -11.80 -18.11
CA VAL A 246 -9.54 -12.38 -19.05
C VAL A 246 -9.14 -13.79 -18.61
N MET A 247 -8.86 -14.03 -17.34
CA MET A 247 -8.50 -15.37 -16.84
C MET A 247 -9.66 -16.36 -16.97
N LEU A 248 -10.88 -15.95 -16.59
CA LEU A 248 -12.06 -16.81 -16.64
C LEU A 248 -12.55 -17.08 -18.06
N ALA A 249 -12.41 -16.13 -19.00
CA ALA A 249 -12.80 -16.30 -20.40
C ALA A 249 -11.77 -17.08 -21.21
N SER A 250 -10.50 -17.12 -20.79
CA SER A 250 -9.41 -17.69 -21.57
C SER A 250 -9.57 -19.21 -21.77
N LYS A 251 -9.38 -19.66 -23.03
CA LYS A 251 -9.29 -21.08 -23.37
C LYS A 251 -8.00 -21.76 -22.89
N LYS A 252 -6.97 -20.98 -22.51
CA LYS A 252 -5.70 -21.48 -21.97
C LYS A 252 -5.79 -21.87 -20.48
N VAL A 253 -6.92 -21.56 -19.83
CA VAL A 253 -7.16 -21.82 -18.41
C VAL A 253 -8.09 -23.02 -18.29
N SER A 254 -7.65 -24.06 -17.59
CA SER A 254 -8.42 -25.28 -17.37
C SER A 254 -9.65 -25.03 -16.47
N ARG A 255 -10.61 -25.97 -16.46
CA ARG A 255 -11.82 -25.86 -15.63
C ARG A 255 -11.50 -25.78 -14.12
N SER A 256 -10.50 -26.52 -13.66
CA SER A 256 -10.05 -26.49 -12.26
C SER A 256 -9.39 -25.15 -11.91
N GLU A 257 -8.56 -24.60 -12.80
CA GLU A 257 -7.96 -23.28 -12.61
C GLU A 257 -9.02 -22.17 -12.60
N LYS A 258 -10.01 -22.19 -13.50
CA LYS A 258 -11.13 -21.24 -13.48
C LYS A 258 -11.89 -21.29 -12.16
N ARG A 259 -12.09 -22.48 -11.60
CA ARG A 259 -12.75 -22.69 -10.30
C ARG A 259 -11.92 -22.05 -9.17
N ARG A 260 -10.59 -22.19 -9.20
CA ARG A 260 -9.68 -21.54 -8.24
C ARG A 260 -9.73 -20.01 -8.34
N VAL A 261 -9.63 -19.48 -9.55
CA VAL A 261 -9.73 -18.03 -9.81
C VAL A 261 -11.05 -17.46 -9.33
N GLY A 262 -12.18 -18.12 -9.64
CA GLY A 262 -13.51 -17.70 -9.17
C GLY A 262 -13.63 -17.73 -7.65
N ALA A 263 -13.07 -18.75 -6.99
CA ALA A 263 -13.05 -18.86 -5.54
C ALA A 263 -12.15 -17.81 -4.85
N TYR A 264 -11.19 -17.22 -5.57
CA TYR A 264 -10.34 -16.15 -5.05
C TYR A 264 -11.06 -14.79 -5.01
N ILE A 265 -12.08 -14.54 -5.84
CA ILE A 265 -12.79 -13.26 -5.91
C ILE A 265 -13.31 -12.79 -4.54
N PRO A 266 -14.02 -13.62 -3.73
CA PRO A 266 -14.43 -13.22 -2.39
C PRO A 266 -13.27 -12.84 -1.47
N LEU A 267 -12.13 -13.55 -1.57
CA LEU A 267 -10.94 -13.23 -0.79
C LEU A 267 -10.27 -11.94 -1.27
N PHE A 268 -10.27 -11.67 -2.57
CA PHE A 268 -9.82 -10.40 -3.13
C PHE A 268 -10.62 -9.22 -2.56
N LEU A 269 -11.94 -9.31 -2.55
CA LEU A 269 -12.82 -8.27 -2.01
C LEU A 269 -12.61 -8.11 -0.50
N ALA A 270 -12.51 -9.21 0.24
CA ALA A 270 -12.24 -9.19 1.67
C ALA A 270 -10.85 -8.58 1.97
N ALA A 271 -9.82 -8.88 1.18
CA ALA A 271 -8.50 -8.29 1.33
C ALA A 271 -8.51 -6.79 1.00
N GLY A 272 -9.21 -6.37 -0.06
CA GLY A 272 -9.39 -4.97 -0.40
C GLY A 272 -10.06 -4.18 0.74
N LEU A 273 -11.11 -4.75 1.32
CA LEU A 273 -11.79 -4.18 2.47
C LEU A 273 -10.88 -4.15 3.72
N TYR A 274 -10.14 -5.24 3.98
CA TYR A 274 -9.16 -5.32 5.06
C TYR A 274 -8.11 -4.22 4.94
N PHE A 275 -7.49 -4.06 3.77
CA PHE A 275 -6.52 -2.99 3.56
C PHE A 275 -7.18 -1.60 3.61
N GLY A 276 -8.46 -1.47 3.24
CA GLY A 276 -9.24 -0.26 3.46
C GLY A 276 -9.32 0.13 4.93
N PHE A 277 -9.48 -0.84 5.81
CA PHE A 277 -9.45 -0.62 7.26
C PHE A 277 -8.03 -0.38 7.78
N LEU A 278 -7.04 -1.15 7.33
CA LEU A 278 -5.65 -0.99 7.75
C LEU A 278 -5.08 0.39 7.40
N PHE A 279 -5.41 0.91 6.23
CA PHE A 279 -4.91 2.22 5.76
C PHE A 279 -5.66 3.42 6.36
N GLN A 280 -6.68 3.19 7.22
CA GLN A 280 -7.28 4.26 8.02
C GLN A 280 -6.25 5.01 8.88
N LYS A 281 -5.12 4.40 9.19
CA LYS A 281 -4.01 5.05 9.88
C LYS A 281 -3.49 6.31 9.17
N PHE A 282 -3.71 6.42 7.86
CA PHE A 282 -3.32 7.58 7.04
C PHE A 282 -4.50 8.51 6.69
N THR A 283 -5.73 8.15 7.07
CA THR A 283 -6.95 8.91 6.77
C THR A 283 -7.75 9.19 8.04
N ALA A 284 -8.75 8.40 8.36
CA ALA A 284 -9.63 8.65 9.51
C ALA A 284 -8.89 8.73 10.86
N VAL A 285 -7.87 7.89 11.07
CA VAL A 285 -7.09 7.94 12.33
C VAL A 285 -6.22 9.20 12.39
N SER A 286 -5.68 9.68 11.25
CA SER A 286 -4.96 10.97 11.21
C SER A 286 -5.89 12.14 11.54
N ILE A 287 -7.13 12.11 11.04
CA ILE A 287 -8.15 13.11 11.40
C ILE A 287 -8.48 13.02 12.91
N LEU A 288 -8.70 11.80 13.43
CA LEU A 288 -8.93 11.60 14.85
C LEU A 288 -7.80 12.14 15.72
N ILE A 289 -6.54 11.92 15.30
CA ILE A 289 -5.35 12.42 16.03
C ILE A 289 -5.35 13.94 16.04
N GLN A 290 -5.65 14.57 14.92
CA GLN A 290 -5.74 16.03 14.80
C GLN A 290 -6.80 16.61 15.73
N ASP A 291 -7.97 15.97 15.80
CA ASP A 291 -9.15 16.55 16.42
C ASP A 291 -9.29 16.20 17.91
N ARG A 292 -8.83 15.02 18.34
CA ARG A 292 -9.23 14.46 19.63
C ARG A 292 -8.13 13.73 20.42
N VAL A 293 -6.86 13.71 19.97
CA VAL A 293 -5.82 12.98 20.68
C VAL A 293 -4.89 13.92 21.42
N ASP A 294 -4.76 13.70 22.72
CA ASP A 294 -3.72 14.32 23.52
C ASP A 294 -2.40 13.60 23.30
N ARG A 295 -1.42 14.35 22.78
CA ARG A 295 -0.08 13.87 22.47
C ARG A 295 0.95 14.26 23.52
N ASP A 296 0.54 14.98 24.56
CA ASP A 296 1.46 15.39 25.63
C ASP A 296 1.79 14.22 26.57
N LEU A 297 3.06 13.92 26.70
CA LEU A 297 3.62 12.91 27.60
C LEU A 297 4.50 13.60 28.67
N GLY A 298 3.88 14.42 29.52
CA GLY A 298 4.57 15.09 30.61
C GLY A 298 5.46 16.25 30.15
N GLY A 299 4.95 17.09 29.26
CA GLY A 299 5.64 18.26 28.68
C GLY A 299 6.39 17.98 27.39
N TRP A 300 6.32 16.74 26.87
CA TRP A 300 6.87 16.38 25.58
C TRP A 300 5.77 15.93 24.61
N SER A 301 5.65 16.60 23.47
CA SER A 301 4.66 16.31 22.44
C SER A 301 5.10 15.11 21.57
N PHE A 302 4.33 14.03 21.58
CA PHE A 302 4.57 12.87 20.74
C PHE A 302 4.35 13.22 19.26
N PRO A 303 5.37 13.07 18.37
CA PRO A 303 5.27 13.45 16.96
C PRO A 303 4.13 12.72 16.23
N VAL A 304 3.29 13.45 15.50
CA VAL A 304 2.13 12.88 14.80
C VAL A 304 2.52 11.79 13.81
N GLY A 305 3.62 11.96 13.08
CA GLY A 305 4.13 11.01 12.11
C GLY A 305 4.53 9.66 12.72
N TRP A 306 4.87 9.63 14.00
CA TRP A 306 5.29 8.40 14.69
C TRP A 306 4.14 7.41 14.91
N VAL A 307 2.89 7.89 14.98
CA VAL A 307 1.74 7.00 15.16
C VAL A 307 1.65 6.00 14.01
N ALA A 308 1.90 6.44 12.78
CA ALA A 308 1.79 5.60 11.60
C ALA A 308 2.83 4.45 11.56
N MET A 309 4.03 4.64 12.18
CA MET A 309 5.08 3.61 12.20
C MET A 309 4.79 2.45 13.15
N VAL A 310 3.94 2.67 14.15
CA VAL A 310 3.64 1.64 15.16
C VAL A 310 2.98 0.41 14.52
N SER A 311 2.12 0.61 13.52
CA SER A 311 1.46 -0.49 12.81
C SER A 311 2.45 -1.42 12.07
N PRO A 312 3.36 -0.95 11.18
CA PRO A 312 4.36 -1.83 10.57
C PRO A 312 5.35 -2.42 11.59
N LEU A 313 5.73 -1.66 12.63
CA LEU A 313 6.58 -2.16 13.70
C LEU A 313 5.91 -3.34 14.43
N ALA A 314 4.64 -3.21 14.78
CA ALA A 314 3.86 -4.28 15.43
C ALA A 314 3.75 -5.51 14.50
N GLY A 315 3.55 -5.30 13.19
CA GLY A 315 3.54 -6.38 12.20
C GLY A 315 4.85 -7.15 12.17
N VAL A 316 5.99 -6.44 12.12
CA VAL A 316 7.33 -7.04 12.13
C VAL A 316 7.61 -7.81 13.41
N LEU A 317 7.28 -7.25 14.58
CA LEU A 317 7.49 -7.92 15.87
C LEU A 317 6.57 -9.13 16.07
N ALA A 318 5.35 -9.09 15.55
CA ALA A 318 4.41 -10.20 15.61
C ALA A 318 4.74 -11.34 14.63
N ALA A 319 5.40 -11.05 13.50
CA ALA A 319 5.67 -12.02 12.44
C ALA A 319 6.40 -13.29 12.93
N PRO A 320 7.51 -13.23 13.70
CA PRO A 320 8.20 -14.42 14.19
C PRO A 320 7.35 -15.22 15.18
N LEU A 321 6.52 -14.56 15.99
CA LEU A 321 5.62 -15.21 16.92
C LEU A 321 4.54 -16.01 16.20
N ILE A 322 3.94 -15.39 15.17
CA ILE A 322 2.91 -16.02 14.33
C ILE A 322 3.51 -17.16 13.51
N ALA A 323 4.71 -16.98 12.93
CA ALA A 323 5.42 -18.04 12.22
C ALA A 323 5.75 -19.23 13.12
N SER A 324 6.19 -18.99 14.35
CA SER A 324 6.42 -20.03 15.37
C SER A 324 5.13 -20.78 15.71
N LEU A 325 4.01 -20.06 15.84
CA LEU A 325 2.70 -20.66 16.06
C LEU A 325 2.31 -21.60 14.91
N TRP A 326 2.48 -21.16 13.65
CA TRP A 326 2.19 -21.99 12.47
C TRP A 326 3.08 -23.23 12.43
N LYS A 327 4.36 -23.08 12.76
CA LYS A 327 5.28 -24.23 12.85
C LYS A 327 4.85 -25.23 13.93
N LYS A 328 4.43 -24.78 15.11
CA LYS A 328 3.94 -25.63 16.20
C LYS A 328 2.63 -26.35 15.82
N LEU A 329 1.73 -25.70 15.11
CA LEU A 329 0.48 -26.31 14.67
C LEU A 329 0.65 -27.30 13.51
N GLY A 330 1.73 -27.18 12.73
CA GLY A 330 2.04 -28.11 11.64
C GLY A 330 0.85 -28.32 10.71
N ALA A 331 0.41 -29.56 10.52
CA ALA A 331 -0.74 -29.91 9.68
C ALA A 331 -2.10 -29.39 10.21
N ARG A 332 -2.18 -29.01 11.48
CA ARG A 332 -3.39 -28.43 12.10
C ARG A 332 -3.52 -26.92 11.90
N GLN A 333 -2.55 -26.27 11.25
CA GLN A 333 -2.62 -24.83 11.02
C GLN A 333 -3.85 -24.45 10.19
N PRO A 334 -4.50 -23.31 10.46
CA PRO A 334 -5.61 -22.82 9.65
C PRO A 334 -5.19 -22.61 8.19
N ARG A 335 -6.04 -22.97 7.23
CA ARG A 335 -5.83 -22.67 5.81
C ARG A 335 -6.09 -21.17 5.54
N ALA A 336 -5.70 -20.70 4.35
CA ALA A 336 -5.71 -19.28 3.97
C ALA A 336 -7.04 -18.55 4.31
N GLY A 337 -8.19 -19.10 3.96
CA GLY A 337 -9.48 -18.46 4.25
C GLY A 337 -9.76 -18.25 5.75
N ALA A 338 -9.33 -19.18 6.61
CA ALA A 338 -9.47 -19.02 8.07
C ALA A 338 -8.45 -18.01 8.63
N LYS A 339 -7.24 -17.92 8.04
CA LYS A 339 -6.26 -16.89 8.42
C LYS A 339 -6.79 -15.49 8.07
N PHE A 340 -7.37 -15.31 6.88
CA PHE A 340 -8.06 -14.07 6.51
C PHE A 340 -9.18 -13.69 7.49
N SER A 341 -9.97 -14.69 7.92
CA SER A 341 -11.01 -14.48 8.93
C SER A 341 -10.41 -13.95 10.24
N ILE A 342 -9.31 -14.55 10.73
CA ILE A 342 -8.62 -14.09 11.95
C ILE A 342 -8.16 -12.64 11.82
N GLY A 343 -7.48 -12.29 10.71
CA GLY A 343 -7.01 -10.93 10.47
C GLY A 343 -8.16 -9.93 10.41
N MET A 344 -9.26 -10.28 9.74
CA MET A 344 -10.45 -9.44 9.62
C MET A 344 -11.17 -9.24 10.97
N ILE A 345 -11.30 -10.28 11.79
CA ILE A 345 -11.87 -10.18 13.14
C ILE A 345 -10.96 -9.34 14.02
N GLN A 346 -9.65 -9.56 13.98
CA GLN A 346 -8.70 -8.83 14.81
C GLN A 346 -8.71 -7.32 14.48
N ILE A 347 -8.70 -6.93 13.20
CA ILE A 347 -8.79 -5.52 12.84
C ILE A 347 -10.13 -4.91 13.28
N GLY A 348 -11.23 -5.65 13.15
CA GLY A 348 -12.55 -5.24 13.62
C GLY A 348 -12.58 -5.02 15.12
N LEU A 349 -11.99 -5.92 15.91
CA LEU A 349 -11.84 -5.75 17.37
C LEU A 349 -10.97 -4.54 17.70
N GLY A 350 -9.96 -4.21 16.90
CA GLY A 350 -9.21 -2.96 17.05
C GLY A 350 -10.09 -1.73 16.92
N PHE A 351 -10.98 -1.66 15.91
CA PHE A 351 -11.93 -0.55 15.76
C PHE A 351 -13.00 -0.51 16.87
N LEU A 352 -13.45 -1.66 17.37
CA LEU A 352 -14.34 -1.70 18.54
C LEU A 352 -13.61 -1.28 19.83
N PHE A 353 -12.32 -1.53 19.94
CA PHE A 353 -11.49 -1.04 21.04
C PHE A 353 -11.38 0.50 21.04
N ILE A 354 -11.11 1.13 19.88
CA ILE A 354 -11.08 2.60 19.82
C ILE A 354 -12.47 3.22 20.04
N LEU A 355 -13.54 2.54 19.63
CA LEU A 355 -14.91 2.92 19.99
C LEU A 355 -15.11 2.93 21.51
N LEU A 356 -14.71 1.86 22.21
CA LEU A 356 -14.83 1.75 23.66
C LEU A 356 -14.07 2.89 24.35
N ILE A 357 -12.82 3.16 23.92
CA ILE A 357 -12.04 4.27 24.46
C ILE A 357 -12.75 5.60 24.22
N SER A 358 -13.18 5.85 22.99
CA SER A 358 -13.87 7.08 22.60
C SER A 358 -15.15 7.32 23.40
N ALA A 359 -15.83 6.24 23.81
CA ALA A 359 -17.01 6.30 24.64
C ALA A 359 -16.69 6.56 26.13
N LEU A 360 -15.59 5.98 26.64
CA LEU A 360 -15.17 6.16 28.03
C LEU A 360 -14.61 7.57 28.30
N VAL A 361 -13.95 8.19 27.28
CA VAL A 361 -13.32 9.52 27.37
C VAL A 361 -14.21 10.58 26.67
N TYR A 362 -15.51 10.51 26.88
CA TYR A 362 -16.55 11.19 26.07
C TYR A 362 -16.32 12.68 25.81
N GLN A 363 -15.80 13.44 26.76
CA GLN A 363 -15.53 14.90 26.62
C GLN A 363 -14.04 15.26 26.74
N GLU A 364 -13.17 14.31 27.00
CA GLU A 364 -11.75 14.53 27.17
C GLU A 364 -10.98 14.11 25.91
N ALA A 365 -9.75 14.57 25.77
CA ALA A 365 -8.88 14.13 24.70
C ALA A 365 -8.42 12.68 24.95
N ILE A 366 -8.33 11.89 23.90
CA ILE A 366 -7.88 10.50 23.96
C ILE A 366 -6.36 10.48 24.18
N PRO A 367 -5.84 9.82 25.25
CA PRO A 367 -4.41 9.68 25.44
C PRO A 367 -3.75 8.97 24.26
N VAL A 368 -2.64 9.50 23.73
CA VAL A 368 -1.93 8.93 22.57
C VAL A 368 -1.56 7.46 22.79
N LEU A 369 -1.21 7.04 24.01
CA LEU A 369 -0.84 5.65 24.32
C LEU A 369 -1.95 4.64 23.98
N LEU A 370 -3.23 5.02 24.11
CA LEU A 370 -4.36 4.17 23.74
C LEU A 370 -4.49 4.06 22.21
N VAL A 371 -4.18 5.12 21.48
CA VAL A 371 -4.11 5.09 20.02
C VAL A 371 -2.93 4.23 19.55
N LEU A 372 -1.79 4.28 20.24
CA LEU A 372 -0.65 3.39 19.95
C LEU A 372 -1.00 1.93 20.18
N LEU A 373 -1.74 1.60 21.25
CA LEU A 373 -2.22 0.24 21.48
C LEU A 373 -3.20 -0.23 20.38
N PHE A 374 -4.10 0.64 19.94
CA PHE A 374 -4.93 0.38 18.77
C PHE A 374 -4.07 0.06 17.54
N MET A 375 -3.02 0.85 17.27
CA MET A 375 -2.10 0.62 16.15
C MET A 375 -1.35 -0.72 16.26
N VAL A 376 -1.01 -1.18 17.46
CA VAL A 376 -0.42 -2.51 17.67
C VAL A 376 -1.41 -3.62 17.32
N ILE A 377 -2.67 -3.51 17.76
CA ILE A 377 -3.72 -4.49 17.45
C ILE A 377 -3.94 -4.57 15.93
N VAL A 378 -4.11 -3.42 15.29
CA VAL A 378 -4.37 -3.34 13.85
C VAL A 378 -3.15 -3.77 13.03
N GLY A 379 -1.95 -3.31 13.39
CA GLY A 379 -0.72 -3.62 12.66
C GLY A 379 -0.34 -5.11 12.71
N SER A 380 -0.47 -5.76 13.88
CA SER A 380 -0.17 -7.18 14.01
C SER A 380 -1.14 -8.07 13.20
N SER A 381 -2.36 -7.60 12.91
CA SER A 381 -3.33 -8.34 12.10
C SER A 381 -2.92 -8.52 10.63
N GLU A 382 -2.01 -7.68 10.13
CA GLU A 382 -1.55 -7.73 8.73
C GLU A 382 -0.89 -9.05 8.37
N ASN A 383 -0.24 -9.71 9.35
CA ASN A 383 0.39 -11.01 9.15
C ASN A 383 -0.58 -12.14 8.75
N PHE A 384 -1.87 -11.97 8.99
CA PHE A 384 -2.90 -12.94 8.63
C PHE A 384 -3.49 -12.72 7.24
N VAL A 385 -3.25 -11.56 6.61
CA VAL A 385 -3.85 -11.21 5.31
C VAL A 385 -2.80 -10.96 4.23
N GLY A 386 -1.85 -10.05 4.47
CA GLY A 386 -0.88 -9.61 3.46
C GLY A 386 -0.02 -10.75 2.88
N PRO A 387 0.86 -11.38 3.69
CA PRO A 387 1.72 -12.47 3.22
C PRO A 387 0.93 -13.69 2.74
N ILE A 388 -0.19 -13.99 3.42
CA ILE A 388 -1.06 -15.14 3.09
C ILE A 388 -1.76 -14.93 1.74
N GLY A 389 -2.22 -13.70 1.46
CA GLY A 389 -2.84 -13.35 0.19
C GLY A 389 -1.89 -13.52 -0.99
N LEU A 390 -0.66 -13.05 -0.85
CA LEU A 390 0.36 -13.18 -1.89
C LEU A 390 0.75 -14.65 -2.12
N ALA A 391 0.99 -15.42 -1.05
CA ALA A 391 1.30 -16.84 -1.13
C ALA A 391 0.17 -17.63 -1.76
N LEU A 392 -1.09 -17.35 -1.38
CA LEU A 392 -2.26 -17.98 -1.98
C LEU A 392 -2.38 -17.64 -3.47
N ALA A 393 -2.25 -16.35 -3.84
CA ALA A 393 -2.35 -15.92 -5.23
C ALA A 393 -1.33 -16.62 -6.13
N THR A 394 -0.08 -16.80 -5.65
CA THR A 394 0.94 -17.55 -6.41
C THR A 394 0.62 -19.03 -6.51
N GLN A 395 0.12 -19.66 -5.43
CA GLN A 395 -0.18 -21.08 -5.37
C GLN A 395 -1.34 -21.48 -6.30
N ILE A 396 -2.41 -20.68 -6.34
CA ILE A 396 -3.63 -20.99 -7.11
C ILE A 396 -3.60 -20.44 -8.55
N ALA A 397 -2.56 -19.71 -8.91
CA ALA A 397 -2.44 -19.04 -10.20
C ALA A 397 -2.59 -20.04 -11.36
N PRO A 398 -3.36 -19.69 -12.41
CA PRO A 398 -3.32 -20.44 -13.67
C PRO A 398 -1.93 -20.41 -14.27
N LYS A 399 -1.43 -21.54 -14.80
CA LYS A 399 -0.09 -21.65 -15.40
C LYS A 399 0.17 -20.57 -16.48
N ALA A 400 -0.87 -20.23 -17.26
CA ALA A 400 -0.78 -19.23 -18.31
C ALA A 400 -0.82 -17.76 -17.81
N PHE A 401 -1.18 -17.51 -16.53
CA PHE A 401 -1.48 -16.17 -15.98
C PHE A 401 -0.92 -15.95 -14.58
N THR A 402 0.23 -16.54 -14.26
CA THR A 402 0.85 -16.43 -12.92
C THR A 402 1.14 -14.98 -12.53
N ALA A 403 1.75 -14.20 -13.43
CA ALA A 403 2.04 -12.79 -13.18
C ALA A 403 0.77 -11.94 -12.97
N GLN A 404 -0.29 -12.23 -13.75
CA GLN A 404 -1.57 -11.54 -13.65
C GLN A 404 -2.27 -11.84 -12.32
N MET A 405 -2.17 -13.06 -11.81
CA MET A 405 -2.75 -13.42 -10.52
C MET A 405 -2.04 -12.70 -9.35
N VAL A 406 -0.72 -12.56 -9.43
CA VAL A 406 0.07 -11.74 -8.48
C VAL A 406 -0.33 -10.26 -8.61
N ALA A 407 -0.50 -9.76 -9.84
CA ALA A 407 -0.97 -8.38 -10.07
C ALA A 407 -2.34 -8.12 -9.44
N VAL A 408 -3.28 -9.07 -9.56
CA VAL A 408 -4.58 -8.99 -8.87
C VAL A 408 -4.42 -8.92 -7.36
N ASN A 409 -3.48 -9.67 -6.77
CA ASN A 409 -3.23 -9.54 -5.33
C ASN A 409 -2.72 -8.14 -4.96
N PHE A 410 -1.85 -7.52 -5.75
CA PHE A 410 -1.43 -6.13 -5.50
C PHE A 410 -2.56 -5.11 -5.69
N LEU A 411 -3.55 -5.38 -6.55
CA LEU A 411 -4.74 -4.55 -6.66
C LEU A 411 -5.58 -4.51 -5.38
N THR A 412 -5.44 -5.47 -4.45
CA THR A 412 -6.08 -5.38 -3.13
C THR A 412 -5.55 -4.21 -2.32
N LEU A 413 -4.25 -3.89 -2.45
CA LEU A 413 -3.63 -2.73 -1.80
C LEU A 413 -4.09 -1.42 -2.45
N ALA A 414 -4.19 -1.40 -3.79
CA ALA A 414 -4.72 -0.24 -4.51
C ALA A 414 -6.18 0.05 -4.11
N LEU A 415 -7.01 -0.99 -4.13
CA LEU A 415 -8.41 -0.91 -3.70
C LEU A 415 -8.52 -0.49 -2.23
N GLY A 416 -7.72 -1.10 -1.35
CA GLY A 416 -7.72 -0.77 0.07
C GLY A 416 -7.30 0.66 0.34
N SER A 417 -6.23 1.15 -0.30
CA SER A 417 -5.78 2.52 -0.09
C SER A 417 -6.82 3.55 -0.58
N SER A 418 -7.37 3.37 -1.77
CA SER A 418 -8.40 4.27 -2.29
C SER A 418 -9.70 4.19 -1.46
N LEU A 419 -10.10 2.98 -1.04
CA LEU A 419 -11.24 2.79 -0.15
C LEU A 419 -11.02 3.47 1.21
N SER A 420 -9.78 3.48 1.75
CA SER A 420 -9.49 4.18 2.99
C SER A 420 -9.75 5.68 2.90
N GLY A 421 -9.58 6.29 1.73
CA GLY A 421 -9.95 7.68 1.49
C GLY A 421 -11.46 7.90 1.54
N LEU A 422 -12.25 7.03 0.90
CA LEU A 422 -13.72 7.08 0.99
C LEU A 422 -14.21 6.89 2.43
N LEU A 423 -13.63 5.94 3.15
CA LEU A 423 -13.94 5.72 4.57
C LEU A 423 -13.52 6.91 5.43
N GLY A 424 -12.39 7.58 5.12
CA GLY A 424 -11.99 8.81 5.80
C GLY A 424 -12.94 9.99 5.53
N GLN A 425 -13.50 10.07 4.33
CA GLN A 425 -14.58 11.04 4.02
C GLN A 425 -15.84 10.73 4.83
N LEU A 426 -16.21 9.46 4.93
CA LEU A 426 -17.33 9.03 5.77
C LEU A 426 -17.09 9.37 7.25
N PHE A 427 -15.84 9.19 7.74
CA PHE A 427 -15.46 9.58 9.10
C PHE A 427 -15.69 11.07 9.36
N ALA A 428 -15.36 11.92 8.39
CA ALA A 428 -15.61 13.36 8.48
C ALA A 428 -17.10 13.75 8.44
N ALA A 429 -17.97 12.86 7.95
CA ALA A 429 -19.39 13.15 7.72
C ALA A 429 -20.32 12.63 8.82
N ILE A 430 -19.90 11.68 9.65
CA ILE A 430 -20.73 11.03 10.68
C ILE A 430 -20.06 11.08 12.05
N PRO A 431 -20.80 10.93 13.17
CA PRO A 431 -20.21 10.88 14.50
C PRO A 431 -19.17 9.74 14.64
N ASN A 432 -18.02 10.03 15.28
CA ASN A 432 -16.89 9.10 15.43
C ASN A 432 -17.34 7.74 16.01
N ASN A 433 -18.23 7.74 17.01
CA ASN A 433 -18.71 6.50 17.62
C ASN A 433 -19.50 5.64 16.62
N ALA A 434 -20.35 6.26 15.79
CA ALA A 434 -21.10 5.56 14.75
C ALA A 434 -20.16 4.98 13.70
N TYR A 435 -19.11 5.74 13.33
CA TYR A 435 -18.10 5.28 12.39
C TYR A 435 -17.33 4.07 12.91
N PHE A 436 -16.75 4.14 14.12
CA PHE A 436 -15.96 3.05 14.66
C PHE A 436 -16.80 1.80 14.95
N ALA A 437 -18.05 1.99 15.41
CA ALA A 437 -19.01 0.89 15.55
C ALA A 437 -19.30 0.21 14.22
N GLY A 438 -19.57 1.00 13.17
CA GLY A 438 -19.85 0.51 11.82
C GLY A 438 -18.66 -0.27 11.23
N ILE A 439 -17.47 0.34 11.20
CA ILE A 439 -16.26 -0.29 10.67
C ILE A 439 -15.91 -1.57 11.44
N GLY A 440 -15.88 -1.50 12.78
CA GLY A 440 -15.57 -2.66 13.63
C GLY A 440 -16.55 -3.80 13.44
N THR A 441 -17.85 -3.50 13.42
CA THR A 441 -18.90 -4.51 13.20
C THR A 441 -18.82 -5.14 11.81
N VAL A 442 -18.67 -4.34 10.75
CA VAL A 442 -18.53 -4.85 9.38
C VAL A 442 -17.31 -5.76 9.25
N ALA A 443 -16.16 -5.36 9.83
CA ALA A 443 -14.95 -6.17 9.78
C ALA A 443 -15.14 -7.52 10.49
N VAL A 444 -15.74 -7.52 11.70
CA VAL A 444 -16.03 -8.75 12.44
C VAL A 444 -17.01 -9.63 11.66
N LEU A 445 -18.09 -9.06 11.12
CA LEU A 445 -19.08 -9.82 10.33
C LEU A 445 -18.47 -10.45 9.09
N VAL A 446 -17.66 -9.71 8.31
CA VAL A 446 -16.96 -10.27 7.14
C VAL A 446 -16.02 -11.40 7.58
N GLY A 447 -15.29 -11.22 8.68
CA GLY A 447 -14.46 -12.27 9.24
C GLY A 447 -15.24 -13.52 9.63
N LEU A 448 -16.39 -13.39 10.25
CA LEU A 448 -17.29 -14.50 10.60
C LEU A 448 -17.87 -15.17 9.36
N ILE A 449 -18.30 -14.40 8.35
CA ILE A 449 -18.78 -14.96 7.08
C ILE A 449 -17.68 -15.81 6.41
N LEU A 450 -16.44 -15.30 6.33
CA LEU A 450 -15.31 -16.06 5.79
C LEU A 450 -15.06 -17.36 6.58
N LEU A 451 -15.24 -17.33 7.90
CA LEU A 451 -15.11 -18.51 8.74
C LEU A 451 -16.21 -19.53 8.49
N LEU A 452 -17.45 -19.09 8.29
CA LEU A 452 -18.60 -19.96 7.97
C LEU A 452 -18.44 -20.63 6.59
N VAL A 453 -18.05 -19.86 5.58
CA VAL A 453 -17.88 -20.37 4.22
C VAL A 453 -16.53 -21.04 3.97
N ARG A 454 -15.67 -21.18 4.97
CA ARG A 454 -14.29 -21.69 4.82
C ARG A 454 -14.19 -23.04 4.14
N LYS A 455 -15.10 -23.99 4.43
CA LYS A 455 -15.06 -25.34 3.84
C LYS A 455 -15.31 -25.35 2.31
N PRO A 456 -16.44 -24.79 1.80
CA PRO A 456 -16.67 -24.72 0.36
C PRO A 456 -15.62 -23.84 -0.35
N LEU A 457 -15.16 -22.75 0.29
CA LEU A 457 -14.12 -21.89 -0.25
C LEU A 457 -12.81 -22.67 -0.47
N GLN A 458 -12.36 -23.43 0.53
CA GLN A 458 -11.14 -24.24 0.44
C GLN A 458 -11.22 -25.30 -0.64
N ARG A 459 -12.36 -26.06 -0.73
CA ARG A 459 -12.55 -27.06 -1.77
C ARG A 459 -12.41 -26.49 -3.18
N ASN A 460 -12.81 -25.24 -3.38
CA ASN A 460 -12.73 -24.58 -4.67
C ASN A 460 -11.36 -23.96 -4.93
N LEU A 461 -10.72 -23.36 -3.90
CA LEU A 461 -9.38 -22.74 -4.00
C LEU A 461 -8.29 -23.76 -4.33
N TYR A 462 -8.41 -24.99 -3.87
CA TYR A 462 -7.38 -26.03 -4.07
C TYR A 462 -7.82 -27.09 -5.08
N ALA A 463 -8.87 -26.83 -5.87
CA ALA A 463 -9.37 -27.77 -6.87
C ALA A 463 -8.29 -28.18 -7.89
N GLY A 464 -7.92 -29.48 -7.92
CA GLY A 464 -6.90 -30.02 -8.81
C GLY A 464 -5.46 -29.65 -8.45
N LEU A 465 -5.20 -29.36 -7.18
CA LEU A 465 -3.86 -29.20 -6.60
C LEU A 465 -3.52 -30.35 -5.62
N ASP A 466 -4.47 -31.28 -5.39
CA ASP A 466 -4.28 -32.49 -4.57
C ASP A 466 -3.52 -33.56 -5.34
#